data_5ce5ecadd55026e77df1ddd2ceec8974
#
_entry.id   5ce5ecadd55026e77df1ddd2ceec8974
#
_cell.length_a   1.000
_cell.length_b   1.000
_cell.length_c   1.000
_cell.angle_alpha   90.00
_cell.angle_beta   90.00
_cell.angle_gamma   90.00
#
_symmetry.space_group_name_H-M   'P 1'
#
loop_
_entity.id
_entity.type
_entity.pdbx_description
1 polymer ?
#
loop_
_entity_poly.entity_id
_entity_poly.type
_entity_poly.pdbx_seq_one_letter_code
_entity_poly.pdbx_strand_id
1 'polypeptide(L)'
;MFFQFNNKINEISVDKIDDSFLTVGYVNGDELLSCSQKFGFAESTVETCRKPTKYFRSGVELYDNYTFTELRIIDIETADDCVALYIRKNMLLVVDVSDKDGSTKRKFMSALRRYAPENTTLEKVIYAFFDSLVAGDIKIIEDIGMQLSSLEEELHEGSVDETFSTVILEKKKLLLSLHNYYEQILDITESIDENENDLFQSDHLMYINNITKRVERLREDVDSLKNTVEHLQDAYSSYLDAKLNNTMKRFTVITSIFFPMTIIVGWYGMNFESMPEFSWKYGYIYVIALSVIVAGTLAIIGKKRKWY
;
A
#
# COMPACT_ATOMS: atom_id res chain seq x y z
N MET A 1 26.70 -7.68 -18.46
CA MET A 1 27.48 -8.72 -17.75
C MET A 1 26.77 -10.06 -17.90
N PHE A 2 27.47 -11.12 -18.33
CA PHE A 2 26.94 -12.47 -18.45
C PHE A 2 27.80 -13.44 -17.65
N PHE A 3 27.15 -14.36 -16.95
CA PHE A 3 27.80 -15.39 -16.12
C PHE A 3 27.35 -16.76 -16.61
N GLN A 4 28.30 -17.64 -16.86
CA GLN A 4 28.06 -19.02 -17.26
C GLN A 4 28.51 -19.98 -16.16
N PHE A 5 27.68 -20.96 -15.88
CA PHE A 5 27.91 -21.96 -14.86
C PHE A 5 28.46 -23.24 -15.49
N ASN A 6 29.77 -23.40 -15.37
CA ASN A 6 30.49 -24.58 -15.81
C ASN A 6 31.52 -24.94 -14.73
N ASN A 7 31.17 -25.77 -13.75
CA ASN A 7 31.94 -26.09 -12.54
C ASN A 7 32.42 -24.86 -11.74
N LYS A 8 32.40 -23.69 -12.32
CA LYS A 8 32.66 -22.37 -11.71
C LYS A 8 31.75 -21.34 -12.37
N ILE A 9 31.58 -20.23 -11.66
CA ILE A 9 30.90 -19.07 -12.24
C ILE A 9 31.95 -18.26 -13.00
N ASN A 10 31.81 -18.20 -14.31
CA ASN A 10 32.71 -17.44 -15.17
C ASN A 10 31.98 -16.28 -15.82
N GLU A 11 32.54 -15.11 -15.74
CA GLU A 11 32.05 -13.97 -16.52
C GLU A 11 32.49 -14.15 -17.99
N ILE A 12 31.52 -14.04 -18.90
CA ILE A 12 31.74 -14.27 -20.33
C ILE A 12 31.18 -13.13 -21.17
N SER A 13 31.71 -12.98 -22.39
CA SER A 13 31.09 -12.07 -23.37
C SER A 13 29.95 -12.76 -24.12
N VAL A 14 29.00 -11.97 -24.61
CA VAL A 14 27.81 -12.43 -25.34
C VAL A 14 28.17 -13.42 -26.46
N ASP A 15 29.27 -13.14 -27.20
CA ASP A 15 29.68 -13.96 -28.37
C ASP A 15 30.12 -15.39 -27.99
N LYS A 16 30.52 -15.61 -26.74
CA LYS A 16 31.02 -16.89 -26.23
C LYS A 16 30.01 -17.70 -25.45
N ILE A 17 28.75 -17.28 -25.43
CA ILE A 17 27.69 -18.01 -24.74
C ILE A 17 27.44 -19.34 -25.42
N ASP A 18 27.49 -20.42 -24.66
CA ASP A 18 27.15 -21.78 -25.04
C ASP A 18 25.82 -22.16 -24.41
N ASP A 19 24.80 -22.41 -25.24
CA ASP A 19 23.44 -22.72 -24.80
C ASP A 19 23.33 -24.06 -24.02
N SER A 20 24.39 -24.88 -24.03
CA SER A 20 24.46 -26.13 -23.26
C SER A 20 24.60 -25.90 -21.75
N PHE A 21 25.07 -24.74 -21.34
CA PHE A 21 25.33 -24.38 -19.96
C PHE A 21 24.36 -23.31 -19.46
N LEU A 22 24.04 -23.36 -18.18
CA LEU A 22 23.26 -22.29 -17.56
C LEU A 22 23.96 -20.96 -17.67
N THR A 23 23.28 -19.99 -18.28
CA THR A 23 23.77 -18.62 -18.45
C THR A 23 22.84 -17.65 -17.75
N VAL A 24 23.40 -16.74 -16.98
CA VAL A 24 22.63 -15.72 -16.29
C VAL A 24 23.21 -14.35 -16.59
N GLY A 25 22.40 -13.40 -17.02
CA GLY A 25 22.84 -12.05 -17.41
C GLY A 25 22.13 -10.93 -16.66
N TYR A 26 22.86 -9.84 -16.46
CA TYR A 26 22.31 -8.55 -16.03
C TYR A 26 22.80 -7.48 -16.99
N VAL A 27 21.88 -6.85 -17.72
CA VAL A 27 22.18 -5.89 -18.80
C VAL A 27 21.25 -4.68 -18.68
N ASN A 28 21.66 -3.56 -19.26
CA ASN A 28 20.77 -2.41 -19.45
C ASN A 28 20.09 -2.45 -20.83
N GLY A 29 19.15 -1.53 -21.10
CA GLY A 29 18.40 -1.51 -22.35
C GLY A 29 19.25 -1.35 -23.62
N ASP A 30 20.39 -0.66 -23.54
CA ASP A 30 21.29 -0.48 -24.70
C ASP A 30 22.15 -1.74 -24.93
N GLU A 31 22.61 -2.39 -23.87
CA GLU A 31 23.28 -3.69 -23.94
C GLU A 31 22.32 -4.77 -24.45
N LEU A 32 21.05 -4.73 -24.06
CA LEU A 32 20.01 -5.63 -24.57
C LEU A 32 19.87 -5.52 -26.09
N LEU A 33 19.83 -4.32 -26.64
CA LEU A 33 19.72 -4.10 -28.10
C LEU A 33 20.83 -4.78 -28.85
N SER A 34 22.06 -4.74 -28.32
CA SER A 34 23.23 -5.35 -28.96
C SER A 34 23.20 -6.88 -29.00
N CYS A 35 22.47 -7.52 -28.07
CA CYS A 35 22.40 -8.99 -27.97
C CYS A 35 21.02 -9.58 -28.37
N SER A 36 20.00 -8.76 -28.52
CA SER A 36 18.62 -9.20 -28.79
C SER A 36 18.46 -10.05 -30.04
N GLN A 37 19.17 -9.68 -31.13
CA GLN A 37 19.17 -10.44 -32.38
C GLN A 37 19.76 -11.84 -32.24
N LYS A 38 20.80 -11.98 -31.41
CA LYS A 38 21.43 -13.29 -31.16
C LYS A 38 20.46 -14.24 -30.42
N PHE A 39 19.68 -13.70 -29.50
CA PHE A 39 18.76 -14.48 -28.71
C PHE A 39 17.37 -14.64 -29.33
N GLY A 40 17.09 -13.92 -30.44
CA GLY A 40 15.82 -13.97 -31.14
C GLY A 40 14.64 -13.33 -30.37
N PHE A 41 14.93 -12.29 -29.56
CA PHE A 41 13.91 -11.55 -28.82
C PHE A 41 13.11 -10.66 -29.78
N ALA A 42 11.80 -10.55 -29.54
CA ALA A 42 10.92 -9.71 -30.33
C ALA A 42 11.28 -8.21 -30.15
N GLU A 43 11.22 -7.45 -31.23
CA GLU A 43 11.54 -6.02 -31.20
C GLU A 43 10.64 -5.23 -30.24
N SER A 44 9.36 -5.64 -30.12
CA SER A 44 8.40 -5.06 -29.19
C SER A 44 8.88 -5.13 -27.75
N THR A 45 9.35 -6.30 -27.29
CA THR A 45 9.82 -6.47 -25.89
C THR A 45 11.13 -5.70 -25.64
N VAL A 46 12.01 -5.64 -26.62
CA VAL A 46 13.24 -4.85 -26.53
C VAL A 46 12.95 -3.35 -26.44
N GLU A 47 11.98 -2.86 -27.22
CA GLU A 47 11.60 -1.45 -27.19
C GLU A 47 10.94 -1.08 -25.85
N THR A 48 10.15 -1.96 -25.28
CA THR A 48 9.56 -1.80 -23.93
C THR A 48 10.63 -1.60 -22.86
N CYS A 49 11.69 -2.39 -22.87
CA CYS A 49 12.83 -2.25 -21.94
C CYS A 49 13.61 -0.93 -22.09
N ARG A 50 13.58 -0.31 -23.28
CA ARG A 50 14.28 0.94 -23.54
C ARG A 50 13.48 2.20 -23.25
N LYS A 51 12.17 2.11 -23.32
CA LYS A 51 11.24 3.22 -23.12
C LYS A 51 10.25 2.85 -22.02
N PRO A 52 10.66 2.92 -20.75
CA PRO A 52 9.75 2.58 -19.65
C PRO A 52 8.47 3.43 -19.76
N THR A 53 7.35 2.77 -19.90
CA THR A 53 6.06 3.45 -19.96
C THR A 53 5.62 3.84 -18.56
N LYS A 54 4.94 5.00 -18.44
CA LYS A 54 4.29 5.40 -17.18
C LYS A 54 3.24 4.38 -16.69
N TYR A 55 2.71 3.59 -17.63
CA TYR A 55 1.71 2.57 -17.37
C TYR A 55 2.40 1.21 -17.44
N PHE A 56 2.82 0.74 -16.29
CA PHE A 56 3.34 -0.60 -16.12
C PHE A 56 2.17 -1.59 -16.29
N ARG A 57 2.23 -2.45 -17.29
CA ARG A 57 1.36 -3.61 -17.40
C ARG A 57 2.12 -4.82 -16.87
N SER A 58 1.77 -5.26 -15.67
CA SER A 58 2.17 -6.59 -15.25
C SER A 58 1.52 -7.60 -16.21
N GLY A 59 2.33 -8.45 -16.77
CA GLY A 59 1.85 -9.51 -17.64
C GLY A 59 3.04 -10.37 -18.04
N VAL A 60 2.78 -11.67 -18.14
CA VAL A 60 3.74 -12.63 -18.66
C VAL A 60 3.42 -12.87 -20.12
N GLU A 61 4.37 -12.59 -20.99
CA GLU A 61 4.26 -12.86 -22.41
C GLU A 61 5.02 -14.14 -22.75
N LEU A 62 4.30 -15.14 -23.22
CA LEU A 62 4.85 -16.43 -23.61
C LEU A 62 5.18 -16.43 -25.10
N TYR A 63 6.42 -16.72 -25.41
CA TYR A 63 6.91 -16.96 -26.78
C TYR A 63 7.39 -18.41 -26.89
N ASP A 64 7.50 -18.92 -28.10
CA ASP A 64 7.91 -20.32 -28.34
C ASP A 64 9.26 -20.68 -27.68
N ASN A 65 10.20 -19.72 -27.64
CA ASN A 65 11.58 -19.96 -27.18
C ASN A 65 11.95 -19.22 -25.89
N TYR A 66 11.08 -18.36 -25.38
CA TYR A 66 11.35 -17.58 -24.16
C TYR A 66 10.06 -17.06 -23.53
N THR A 67 10.15 -16.75 -22.28
CA THR A 67 9.12 -16.00 -21.52
C THR A 67 9.67 -14.61 -21.27
N PHE A 68 8.83 -13.58 -21.49
CA PHE A 68 9.14 -12.19 -21.17
C PHE A 68 8.18 -11.68 -20.12
N THR A 69 8.69 -10.93 -19.16
CA THR A 69 7.87 -10.24 -18.17
C THR A 69 8.60 -9.00 -17.64
N GLU A 70 7.84 -8.01 -17.22
CA GLU A 70 8.34 -6.87 -16.48
C GLU A 70 7.95 -7.00 -15.02
N LEU A 71 8.82 -6.58 -14.11
CA LEU A 71 8.61 -6.57 -12.68
C LEU A 71 8.95 -5.20 -12.12
N ARG A 72 7.99 -4.58 -11.43
CA ARG A 72 8.20 -3.39 -10.63
C ARG A 72 8.52 -3.78 -9.21
N ILE A 73 9.72 -3.48 -8.76
CA ILE A 73 10.21 -3.78 -7.43
C ILE A 73 9.96 -2.56 -6.56
N ILE A 74 9.22 -2.76 -5.47
CA ILE A 74 8.90 -1.68 -4.54
C ILE A 74 10.08 -1.46 -3.61
N ASP A 75 10.48 -0.21 -3.47
CA ASP A 75 11.41 0.25 -2.44
C ASP A 75 10.72 1.31 -1.58
N ILE A 76 10.63 1.05 -0.27
CA ILE A 76 9.96 1.94 0.67
C ILE A 76 10.79 3.18 0.99
N GLU A 77 12.12 3.09 0.85
CA GLU A 77 13.05 4.16 1.22
C GLU A 77 13.43 5.05 0.03
N THR A 78 13.38 4.49 -1.19
CA THR A 78 13.82 5.18 -2.40
C THR A 78 12.70 5.20 -3.47
N ALA A 79 13.06 5.23 -4.74
CA ALA A 79 12.10 5.11 -5.83
C ALA A 79 12.03 3.65 -6.28
N ASP A 80 10.83 3.21 -6.67
CA ASP A 80 10.63 1.87 -7.22
C ASP A 80 11.57 1.60 -8.39
N ASP A 81 12.16 0.41 -8.39
CA ASP A 81 12.94 -0.11 -9.49
C ASP A 81 12.04 -0.83 -10.50
N CYS A 82 12.50 -0.92 -11.73
CA CYS A 82 11.84 -1.70 -12.77
C CYS A 82 12.86 -2.56 -13.49
N VAL A 83 12.58 -3.84 -13.60
CA VAL A 83 13.38 -4.78 -14.36
C VAL A 83 12.50 -5.57 -15.31
N ALA A 84 13.09 -6.01 -16.43
CA ALA A 84 12.47 -6.99 -17.29
C ALA A 84 13.24 -8.33 -17.22
N LEU A 85 12.51 -9.41 -17.33
CA LEU A 85 13.06 -10.77 -17.28
C LEU A 85 12.82 -11.45 -18.62
N TYR A 86 13.88 -11.97 -19.21
CA TYR A 86 13.83 -12.90 -20.34
C TYR A 86 14.29 -14.27 -19.83
N ILE A 87 13.43 -15.23 -19.91
CA ILE A 87 13.68 -16.59 -19.46
C ILE A 87 13.67 -17.49 -20.68
N ARG A 88 14.79 -18.16 -20.97
CA ARG A 88 14.94 -19.17 -22.02
C ARG A 88 15.42 -20.46 -21.40
N LYS A 89 15.43 -21.53 -22.18
CA LYS A 89 16.06 -22.79 -21.79
C LYS A 89 17.53 -22.52 -21.40
N ASN A 90 17.88 -22.87 -20.16
CA ASN A 90 19.20 -22.63 -19.56
C ASN A 90 19.63 -21.14 -19.51
N MET A 91 18.71 -20.17 -19.58
CA MET A 91 19.09 -18.76 -19.52
C MET A 91 18.08 -17.93 -18.74
N LEU A 92 18.59 -17.11 -17.82
CA LEU A 92 17.88 -15.99 -17.21
C LEU A 92 18.61 -14.70 -17.57
N LEU A 93 17.94 -13.76 -18.22
CA LEU A 93 18.46 -12.43 -18.47
C LEU A 93 17.59 -11.41 -17.73
N VAL A 94 18.17 -10.70 -16.79
CA VAL A 94 17.57 -9.57 -16.08
C VAL A 94 18.01 -8.29 -16.77
N VAL A 95 17.06 -7.51 -17.20
CA VAL A 95 17.29 -6.23 -17.86
C VAL A 95 16.95 -5.10 -16.90
N ASP A 96 17.93 -4.28 -16.62
CA ASP A 96 17.75 -3.04 -15.87
C ASP A 96 17.02 -2.02 -16.73
N VAL A 97 15.77 -1.77 -16.38
CA VAL A 97 14.93 -0.74 -17.00
C VAL A 97 15.02 0.56 -16.18
N SER A 98 15.09 0.46 -14.85
CA SER A 98 15.25 1.58 -13.93
C SER A 98 15.70 1.08 -12.55
N ASP A 99 17.01 0.92 -12.36
CA ASP A 99 17.66 0.58 -11.08
C ASP A 99 18.67 1.69 -10.74
N LYS A 100 18.17 2.78 -10.15
CA LYS A 100 18.94 4.02 -9.94
C LYS A 100 20.00 3.89 -8.85
N ASP A 101 19.75 3.11 -7.83
CA ASP A 101 20.63 2.95 -6.67
C ASP A 101 21.45 1.65 -6.73
N GLY A 102 21.21 0.79 -7.73
CA GLY A 102 21.84 -0.49 -7.91
C GLY A 102 21.41 -1.54 -6.89
N SER A 103 20.25 -1.36 -6.23
CA SER A 103 19.75 -2.29 -5.21
C SER A 103 19.38 -3.63 -5.83
N THR A 104 18.68 -3.62 -6.95
CA THR A 104 18.27 -4.81 -7.68
C THR A 104 19.46 -5.58 -8.23
N LYS A 105 20.46 -4.86 -8.76
CA LYS A 105 21.73 -5.48 -9.20
C LYS A 105 22.44 -6.18 -8.03
N ARG A 106 22.50 -5.57 -6.85
CA ARG A 106 23.10 -6.20 -5.66
C ARG A 106 22.35 -7.47 -5.24
N LYS A 107 21.01 -7.44 -5.23
CA LYS A 107 20.15 -8.60 -4.95
C LYS A 107 20.39 -9.72 -5.95
N PHE A 108 20.43 -9.39 -7.26
CA PHE A 108 20.76 -10.34 -8.32
C PHE A 108 22.13 -11.00 -8.12
N MET A 109 23.17 -10.21 -7.87
CA MET A 109 24.53 -10.74 -7.64
C MET A 109 24.62 -11.61 -6.38
N SER A 110 23.84 -11.31 -5.36
CA SER A 110 23.73 -12.16 -4.15
C SER A 110 23.05 -13.48 -4.47
N ALA A 111 22.00 -13.49 -5.27
CA ALA A 111 21.29 -14.70 -5.69
C ALA A 111 22.18 -15.66 -6.46
N LEU A 112 23.06 -15.16 -7.35
CA LEU A 112 24.00 -16.02 -8.10
C LEU A 112 24.99 -16.77 -7.23
N ARG A 113 25.32 -16.26 -6.06
CA ARG A 113 26.29 -16.83 -5.13
C ARG A 113 25.67 -17.79 -4.11
N ARG A 114 24.36 -17.99 -4.16
CA ARG A 114 23.63 -18.78 -3.15
C ARG A 114 23.91 -20.28 -3.23
N TYR A 115 24.10 -20.80 -4.43
CA TYR A 115 24.31 -22.23 -4.67
C TYR A 115 25.68 -22.50 -5.21
N ALA A 116 26.20 -23.73 -4.95
CA ALA A 116 27.42 -24.18 -5.58
C ALA A 116 27.21 -24.32 -7.11
N PRO A 117 28.17 -23.87 -7.95
CA PRO A 117 27.98 -23.84 -9.40
C PRO A 117 27.57 -25.16 -10.03
N GLU A 118 28.09 -26.28 -9.48
CA GLU A 118 27.86 -27.65 -9.97
C GLU A 118 26.40 -28.12 -9.79
N ASN A 119 25.69 -27.54 -8.81
CA ASN A 119 24.32 -27.92 -8.44
C ASN A 119 23.29 -26.83 -8.79
N THR A 120 23.71 -25.80 -9.55
CA THR A 120 22.86 -24.66 -9.89
C THR A 120 22.06 -24.95 -11.15
N THR A 121 20.74 -24.83 -11.07
CA THR A 121 19.81 -24.93 -12.20
C THR A 121 19.13 -23.60 -12.43
N LEU A 122 18.47 -23.42 -13.57
CA LEU A 122 17.74 -22.20 -13.90
C LEU A 122 16.68 -21.86 -12.83
N GLU A 123 15.91 -22.87 -12.41
CA GLU A 123 14.85 -22.73 -11.42
C GLU A 123 15.38 -22.29 -10.05
N LYS A 124 16.55 -22.83 -9.65
CA LYS A 124 17.24 -22.42 -8.42
C LYS A 124 17.68 -20.96 -8.46
N VAL A 125 18.17 -20.49 -9.61
CA VAL A 125 18.58 -19.09 -9.78
C VAL A 125 17.35 -18.16 -9.74
N ILE A 126 16.29 -18.53 -10.44
CA ILE A 126 15.01 -17.80 -10.40
C ILE A 126 14.49 -17.74 -8.96
N TYR A 127 14.43 -18.89 -8.27
CA TYR A 127 14.05 -18.94 -6.87
C TYR A 127 14.89 -18.00 -6.02
N ALA A 128 16.22 -18.07 -6.14
CA ALA A 128 17.14 -17.26 -5.34
C ALA A 128 16.98 -15.76 -5.61
N PHE A 129 16.69 -15.40 -6.85
CA PHE A 129 16.46 -14.02 -7.24
C PHE A 129 15.17 -13.50 -6.61
N PHE A 130 14.03 -14.16 -6.83
CA PHE A 130 12.76 -13.74 -6.20
C PHE A 130 12.81 -13.78 -4.67
N ASP A 131 13.44 -14.79 -4.09
CA ASP A 131 13.63 -14.87 -2.64
C ASP A 131 14.46 -13.70 -2.10
N SER A 132 15.45 -13.21 -2.86
CA SER A 132 16.23 -12.03 -2.50
C SER A 132 15.45 -10.71 -2.64
N LEU A 133 14.47 -10.67 -3.55
CA LEU A 133 13.60 -9.51 -3.72
C LEU A 133 12.66 -9.32 -2.53
N VAL A 134 12.09 -10.39 -2.01
CA VAL A 134 11.15 -10.38 -0.87
C VAL A 134 11.84 -10.60 0.49
N ALA A 135 13.18 -10.63 0.50
CA ALA A 135 13.94 -10.80 1.73
C ALA A 135 13.80 -9.57 2.64
N GLY A 136 13.18 -9.72 3.78
CA GLY A 136 12.95 -8.61 4.72
C GLY A 136 11.54 -8.04 4.71
N ASP A 137 10.70 -8.39 3.72
CA ASP A 137 9.34 -7.86 3.60
C ASP A 137 8.46 -8.25 4.79
N ILE A 138 8.69 -9.42 5.40
CA ILE A 138 8.01 -9.83 6.64
C ILE A 138 8.17 -8.76 7.72
N LYS A 139 9.40 -8.26 7.91
CA LYS A 139 9.65 -7.22 8.91
C LYS A 139 8.92 -5.92 8.59
N ILE A 140 8.87 -5.54 7.32
CA ILE A 140 8.15 -4.35 6.86
C ILE A 140 6.65 -4.49 7.16
N ILE A 141 6.07 -5.65 6.86
CA ILE A 141 4.64 -5.95 7.11
C ILE A 141 4.35 -5.92 8.62
N GLU A 142 5.22 -6.53 9.44
CA GLU A 142 5.12 -6.49 10.91
C GLU A 142 5.20 -5.04 11.46
N ASP A 143 6.13 -4.24 10.96
CA ASP A 143 6.29 -2.83 11.35
C ASP A 143 5.03 -2.00 10.99
N ILE A 144 4.43 -2.25 9.83
CA ILE A 144 3.15 -1.63 9.44
C ILE A 144 2.04 -2.07 10.39
N GLY A 145 1.96 -3.35 10.72
CA GLY A 145 0.98 -3.89 11.65
C GLY A 145 1.07 -3.24 13.04
N MET A 146 2.28 -3.08 13.58
CA MET A 146 2.49 -2.38 14.85
C MET A 146 2.04 -0.90 14.79
N GLN A 147 2.31 -0.20 13.69
CA GLN A 147 1.87 1.17 13.50
C GLN A 147 0.34 1.29 13.40
N LEU A 148 -0.33 0.35 12.74
CA LEU A 148 -1.80 0.32 12.69
C LEU A 148 -2.41 0.06 14.06
N SER A 149 -1.82 -0.84 14.85
CA SER A 149 -2.26 -1.10 16.23
C SER A 149 -2.12 0.13 17.12
N SER A 150 -1.03 0.91 16.97
CA SER A 150 -0.86 2.17 17.70
C SER A 150 -1.93 3.20 17.31
N LEU A 151 -2.27 3.30 16.02
CA LEU A 151 -3.35 4.19 15.55
C LEU A 151 -4.73 3.76 16.09
N GLU A 152 -4.96 2.46 16.24
CA GLU A 152 -6.20 1.95 16.83
C GLU A 152 -6.32 2.34 18.32
N GLU A 153 -5.21 2.25 19.07
CA GLU A 153 -5.15 2.69 20.47
C GLU A 153 -5.41 4.21 20.60
N GLU A 154 -4.76 5.03 19.78
CA GLU A 154 -4.98 6.49 19.76
C GLU A 154 -6.45 6.85 19.49
N LEU A 155 -7.09 6.13 18.54
CA LEU A 155 -8.50 6.32 18.24
C LEU A 155 -9.40 5.92 19.41
N HIS A 156 -9.09 4.82 20.09
CA HIS A 156 -9.84 4.33 21.23
C HIS A 156 -9.75 5.28 22.43
N GLU A 157 -8.58 5.86 22.68
CA GLU A 157 -8.35 6.87 23.72
C GLU A 157 -8.96 8.24 23.38
N GLY A 158 -9.33 8.46 22.14
CA GLY A 158 -9.82 9.75 21.64
C GLY A 158 -8.74 10.84 21.51
N SER A 159 -7.46 10.44 21.49
CA SER A 159 -6.30 11.32 21.38
C SER A 159 -5.89 11.61 19.92
N VAL A 160 -6.84 11.53 19.01
CA VAL A 160 -6.65 11.64 17.56
C VAL A 160 -6.35 13.08 17.14
N ASP A 161 -5.28 13.28 16.40
CA ASP A 161 -4.87 14.57 15.83
C ASP A 161 -5.37 14.78 14.38
N GLU A 162 -5.04 15.95 13.80
CA GLU A 162 -5.43 16.31 12.43
C GLU A 162 -4.71 15.48 11.36
N THR A 163 -3.58 14.86 11.69
CA THR A 163 -2.75 14.09 10.75
C THR A 163 -3.22 12.64 10.61
N PHE A 164 -4.05 12.16 11.52
CA PHE A 164 -4.52 10.78 11.59
C PHE A 164 -5.06 10.24 10.26
N SER A 165 -5.93 11.02 9.61
CA SER A 165 -6.50 10.64 8.30
C SER A 165 -5.42 10.51 7.21
N THR A 166 -4.41 11.39 7.24
CA THR A 166 -3.31 11.37 6.28
C THR A 166 -2.43 10.14 6.47
N VAL A 167 -2.12 9.80 7.73
CA VAL A 167 -1.32 8.60 8.05
C VAL A 167 -2.03 7.33 7.61
N ILE A 168 -3.34 7.20 7.87
CA ILE A 168 -4.14 6.05 7.37
C ILE A 168 -4.07 5.96 5.85
N LEU A 169 -4.22 7.08 5.14
CA LEU A 169 -4.17 7.10 3.68
C LEU A 169 -2.80 6.69 3.13
N GLU A 170 -1.71 7.11 3.79
CA GLU A 170 -0.35 6.69 3.43
C GLU A 170 -0.16 5.18 3.61
N LYS A 171 -0.62 4.61 4.74
CA LYS A 171 -0.57 3.17 4.97
C LYS A 171 -1.40 2.40 3.94
N LYS A 172 -2.59 2.89 3.62
CA LYS A 172 -3.43 2.29 2.57
C LYS A 172 -2.73 2.25 1.21
N LYS A 173 -2.08 3.34 0.81
CA LYS A 173 -1.33 3.40 -0.45
C LYS A 173 -0.14 2.44 -0.46
N LEU A 174 0.62 2.38 0.64
CA LEU A 174 1.76 1.47 0.76
C LEU A 174 1.32 0.00 0.68
N LEU A 175 0.28 -0.38 1.43
CA LEU A 175 -0.26 -1.74 1.41
C LEU A 175 -0.82 -2.12 0.02
N LEU A 176 -1.46 -1.18 -0.69
CA LEU A 176 -1.91 -1.41 -2.06
C LEU A 176 -0.73 -1.63 -3.01
N SER A 177 0.35 -0.88 -2.84
CA SER A 177 1.56 -1.07 -3.65
C SER A 177 2.20 -2.43 -3.38
N LEU A 178 2.34 -2.84 -2.10
CA LEU A 178 2.86 -4.16 -1.72
C LEU A 178 1.98 -5.30 -2.26
N HIS A 179 0.66 -5.17 -2.16
CA HIS A 179 -0.27 -6.14 -2.71
C HIS A 179 -0.06 -6.33 -4.22
N ASN A 180 -0.01 -5.24 -4.99
CA ASN A 180 0.21 -5.30 -6.43
C ASN A 180 1.59 -5.87 -6.79
N TYR A 181 2.59 -5.62 -5.97
CA TYR A 181 3.92 -6.19 -6.14
C TYR A 181 3.93 -7.71 -5.98
N TYR A 182 3.27 -8.22 -4.94
CA TYR A 182 3.18 -9.66 -4.74
C TYR A 182 2.32 -10.34 -5.80
N GLU A 183 1.22 -9.73 -6.24
CA GLU A 183 0.43 -10.22 -7.37
C GLU A 183 1.29 -10.36 -8.63
N GLN A 184 2.15 -9.38 -8.96
CA GLN A 184 3.06 -9.50 -10.10
C GLN A 184 4.02 -10.68 -9.97
N ILE A 185 4.58 -10.91 -8.78
CA ILE A 185 5.48 -12.06 -8.56
C ILE A 185 4.70 -13.37 -8.69
N LEU A 186 3.47 -13.43 -8.18
CA LEU A 186 2.61 -14.61 -8.30
C LEU A 186 2.29 -14.91 -9.77
N ASP A 187 1.84 -13.92 -10.53
CA ASP A 187 1.57 -14.08 -11.97
C ASP A 187 2.79 -14.67 -12.72
N ILE A 188 4.00 -14.19 -12.38
CA ILE A 188 5.23 -14.67 -13.00
C ILE A 188 5.53 -16.12 -12.58
N THR A 189 5.45 -16.40 -11.29
CA THR A 189 5.83 -17.72 -10.75
C THR A 189 4.81 -18.80 -11.12
N GLU A 190 3.53 -18.48 -11.18
CA GLU A 190 2.47 -19.36 -11.66
C GLU A 190 2.64 -19.68 -13.14
N SER A 191 2.91 -18.68 -13.98
CA SER A 191 3.18 -18.89 -15.41
C SER A 191 4.44 -19.75 -15.65
N ILE A 192 5.45 -19.64 -14.79
CA ILE A 192 6.64 -20.53 -14.84
C ILE A 192 6.27 -21.94 -14.43
N ASP A 193 5.42 -22.11 -13.41
CA ASP A 193 5.00 -23.45 -12.91
C ASP A 193 4.12 -24.18 -13.93
N GLU A 194 3.26 -23.45 -14.67
CA GLU A 194 2.47 -23.98 -15.79
C GLU A 194 3.34 -24.50 -16.94
N ASN A 195 4.52 -23.89 -17.15
CA ASN A 195 5.56 -24.33 -18.10
C ASN A 195 5.03 -24.62 -19.51
N GLU A 196 4.12 -23.79 -20.03
CA GLU A 196 3.45 -24.01 -21.32
C GLU A 196 4.41 -24.10 -22.51
N ASN A 197 5.58 -23.47 -22.42
CA ASN A 197 6.60 -23.46 -23.48
C ASN A 197 7.77 -24.43 -23.24
N ASP A 198 7.62 -25.39 -22.31
CA ASP A 198 8.58 -26.47 -22.02
C ASP A 198 10.04 -25.98 -21.75
N LEU A 199 10.18 -24.83 -21.12
CA LEU A 199 11.51 -24.26 -20.81
C LEU A 199 12.15 -24.91 -19.58
N PHE A 200 11.37 -25.46 -18.66
CA PHE A 200 11.78 -25.94 -17.34
C PHE A 200 11.68 -27.46 -17.22
N GLN A 201 12.51 -28.02 -16.35
CA GLN A 201 12.43 -29.43 -16.00
C GLN A 201 11.40 -29.63 -14.89
N SER A 202 10.46 -30.55 -15.09
CA SER A 202 9.35 -30.79 -14.14
C SER A 202 9.82 -31.11 -12.71
N ASP A 203 10.93 -31.83 -12.57
CA ASP A 203 11.50 -32.19 -11.26
C ASP A 203 12.04 -30.97 -10.48
N HIS A 204 12.33 -29.89 -11.15
CA HIS A 204 12.87 -28.67 -10.55
C HIS A 204 11.83 -27.59 -10.28
N LEU A 205 10.61 -27.69 -10.80
CA LEU A 205 9.52 -26.73 -10.56
C LEU A 205 9.15 -26.60 -9.08
N MET A 206 9.52 -27.56 -8.24
CA MET A 206 9.37 -27.46 -6.80
C MET A 206 10.00 -26.21 -6.18
N TYR A 207 11.08 -25.67 -6.79
CA TYR A 207 11.69 -24.42 -6.32
C TYR A 207 10.79 -23.22 -6.60
N ILE A 208 10.15 -23.20 -7.76
CA ILE A 208 9.19 -22.17 -8.15
C ILE A 208 7.99 -22.24 -7.23
N ASN A 209 7.40 -23.41 -7.03
CA ASN A 209 6.27 -23.59 -6.11
C ASN A 209 6.58 -23.12 -4.66
N ASN A 210 7.82 -23.29 -4.20
CA ASN A 210 8.23 -22.82 -2.88
C ASN A 210 8.23 -21.30 -2.76
N ILE A 211 8.68 -20.57 -3.81
CA ILE A 211 8.65 -19.10 -3.78
C ILE A 211 7.22 -18.61 -3.94
N THR A 212 6.39 -19.22 -4.81
CA THR A 212 4.97 -18.91 -4.96
C THR A 212 4.27 -18.94 -3.61
N LYS A 213 4.37 -20.08 -2.88
CA LYS A 213 3.75 -20.22 -1.54
C LYS A 213 4.28 -19.22 -0.51
N ARG A 214 5.52 -18.77 -0.65
CA ARG A 214 6.07 -17.74 0.23
C ARG A 214 5.45 -16.39 -0.08
N VAL A 215 5.34 -16.02 -1.35
CA VAL A 215 4.77 -14.75 -1.79
C VAL A 215 3.26 -14.72 -1.53
N GLU A 216 2.54 -15.82 -1.71
CA GLU A 216 1.12 -15.95 -1.33
C GLU A 216 0.89 -15.55 0.13
N ARG A 217 1.72 -16.09 1.07
CA ARG A 217 1.61 -15.71 2.49
C ARG A 217 1.85 -14.22 2.74
N LEU A 218 2.86 -13.64 2.08
CA LEU A 218 3.12 -12.20 2.20
C LEU A 218 1.93 -11.37 1.68
N ARG A 219 1.31 -11.78 0.58
CA ARG A 219 0.11 -11.16 0.04
C ARG A 219 -1.07 -11.27 1.01
N GLU A 220 -1.30 -12.47 1.58
CA GLU A 220 -2.36 -12.70 2.58
C GLU A 220 -2.17 -11.82 3.82
N ASP A 221 -0.93 -11.68 4.31
CA ASP A 221 -0.61 -10.81 5.44
C ASP A 221 -0.91 -9.34 5.10
N VAL A 222 -0.54 -8.88 3.89
CA VAL A 222 -0.87 -7.53 3.40
C VAL A 222 -2.37 -7.33 3.27
N ASP A 223 -3.12 -8.30 2.76
CA ASP A 223 -4.58 -8.22 2.66
C ASP A 223 -5.25 -8.15 4.02
N SER A 224 -4.74 -8.87 5.01
CA SER A 224 -5.18 -8.73 6.40
C SER A 224 -4.99 -7.31 6.93
N LEU A 225 -3.83 -6.70 6.68
CA LEU A 225 -3.56 -5.32 7.10
C LEU A 225 -4.40 -4.29 6.32
N LYS A 226 -4.70 -4.53 5.03
CA LYS A 226 -5.62 -3.69 4.25
C LYS A 226 -7.01 -3.67 4.88
N ASN A 227 -7.52 -4.83 5.29
CA ASN A 227 -8.80 -4.93 6.00
C ASN A 227 -8.75 -4.15 7.33
N THR A 228 -7.64 -4.24 8.07
CA THR A 228 -7.44 -3.47 9.31
C THR A 228 -7.49 -1.96 9.03
N VAL A 229 -6.86 -1.49 7.97
CA VAL A 229 -6.93 -0.07 7.56
C VAL A 229 -8.35 0.36 7.22
N GLU A 230 -9.14 -0.47 6.55
CA GLU A 230 -10.55 -0.18 6.23
C GLU A 230 -11.39 -0.09 7.50
N HIS A 231 -11.24 -1.03 8.42
CA HIS A 231 -11.91 -0.97 9.72
C HIS A 231 -11.52 0.27 10.53
N LEU A 232 -10.24 0.65 10.50
CA LEU A 232 -9.76 1.85 11.17
C LEU A 232 -10.34 3.14 10.55
N GLN A 233 -10.51 3.19 9.22
CA GLN A 233 -11.19 4.28 8.52
C GLN A 233 -12.66 4.41 8.95
N ASP A 234 -13.38 3.30 9.03
CA ASP A 234 -14.79 3.27 9.44
C ASP A 234 -14.94 3.68 10.91
N ALA A 235 -14.06 3.20 11.78
CA ALA A 235 -14.02 3.58 13.18
C ALA A 235 -13.74 5.08 13.37
N TYR A 236 -12.79 5.63 12.59
CA TYR A 236 -12.48 7.07 12.60
C TYR A 236 -13.67 7.92 12.14
N SER A 237 -14.36 7.51 11.08
CA SER A 237 -15.58 8.18 10.62
C SER A 237 -16.64 8.20 11.71
N SER A 238 -16.85 7.05 12.37
CA SER A 238 -17.80 6.93 13.51
C SER A 238 -17.40 7.81 14.69
N TYR A 239 -16.11 7.92 14.98
CA TYR A 239 -15.57 8.82 16.01
C TYR A 239 -15.88 10.29 15.69
N LEU A 240 -15.66 10.72 14.44
CA LEU A 240 -15.97 12.08 14.01
C LEU A 240 -17.47 12.39 14.10
N ASP A 241 -18.33 11.45 13.71
CA ASP A 241 -19.77 11.57 13.81
C ASP A 241 -20.23 11.69 15.27
N ALA A 242 -19.66 10.90 16.15
CA ALA A 242 -19.93 10.98 17.59
C ALA A 242 -19.49 12.33 18.17
N LYS A 243 -18.32 12.83 17.78
CA LYS A 243 -17.79 14.15 18.20
C LYS A 243 -18.67 15.30 17.69
N LEU A 244 -19.08 15.24 16.41
CA LEU A 244 -20.01 16.20 15.84
C LEU A 244 -21.36 16.18 16.57
N ASN A 245 -21.92 15.00 16.83
CA ASN A 245 -23.19 14.82 17.51
C ASN A 245 -23.15 15.37 18.95
N ASN A 246 -22.04 15.15 19.68
CA ASN A 246 -21.81 15.74 20.99
C ASN A 246 -21.74 17.27 20.93
N THR A 247 -21.08 17.82 19.93
CA THR A 247 -21.01 19.27 19.73
C THR A 247 -22.38 19.85 19.43
N MET A 248 -23.15 19.23 18.54
CA MET A 248 -24.53 19.62 18.22
C MET A 248 -25.45 19.54 19.43
N LYS A 249 -25.33 18.50 20.28
CA LYS A 249 -26.08 18.41 21.55
C LYS A 249 -25.77 19.62 22.44
N ARG A 250 -24.51 19.99 22.62
CA ARG A 250 -24.11 21.17 23.44
C ARG A 250 -24.73 22.45 22.89
N PHE A 251 -24.66 22.69 21.58
CA PHE A 251 -25.30 23.85 20.95
C PHE A 251 -26.80 23.86 21.12
N THR A 252 -27.48 22.72 20.95
CA THR A 252 -28.92 22.59 21.11
C THR A 252 -29.33 22.92 22.53
N VAL A 253 -28.58 22.46 23.55
CA VAL A 253 -28.89 22.79 24.96
C VAL A 253 -28.74 24.27 25.23
N ILE A 254 -27.65 24.89 24.80
CA ILE A 254 -27.41 26.32 24.95
C ILE A 254 -28.56 27.11 24.29
N THR A 255 -28.87 26.81 23.04
CA THR A 255 -29.89 27.51 22.26
C THR A 255 -31.29 27.33 22.91
N SER A 256 -31.64 26.12 23.41
CA SER A 256 -32.90 25.83 24.04
C SER A 256 -33.10 26.64 25.33
N ILE A 257 -32.01 26.96 26.04
CA ILE A 257 -32.11 27.79 27.27
C ILE A 257 -32.16 29.28 26.89
N PHE A 258 -31.37 29.76 25.97
CA PHE A 258 -31.26 31.17 25.65
C PHE A 258 -32.37 31.69 24.75
N PHE A 259 -32.96 30.85 23.87
CA PHE A 259 -33.99 31.29 22.94
C PHE A 259 -35.26 31.84 23.64
N PRO A 260 -35.87 31.14 24.63
CA PRO A 260 -37.00 31.71 25.36
C PRO A 260 -36.65 32.98 26.15
N MET A 261 -35.42 33.06 26.71
CA MET A 261 -34.97 34.30 27.38
C MET A 261 -34.93 35.46 26.41
N THR A 262 -34.40 35.24 25.18
CA THR A 262 -34.32 36.25 24.12
C THR A 262 -35.73 36.75 23.73
N ILE A 263 -36.71 35.83 23.65
CA ILE A 263 -38.12 36.18 23.38
C ILE A 263 -38.67 37.08 24.51
N ILE A 264 -38.46 36.72 25.79
CA ILE A 264 -38.92 37.50 26.93
C ILE A 264 -38.30 38.90 26.89
N VAL A 265 -36.99 38.99 26.78
CA VAL A 265 -36.25 40.27 26.77
C VAL A 265 -36.62 41.08 25.54
N GLY A 266 -36.78 40.47 24.37
CA GLY A 266 -37.24 41.13 23.14
C GLY A 266 -38.64 41.67 23.24
N TRP A 267 -39.56 40.91 23.86
CA TRP A 267 -40.96 41.36 24.07
C TRP A 267 -41.03 42.59 24.97
N TYR A 268 -40.35 42.55 26.12
CA TYR A 268 -40.30 43.70 27.03
C TYR A 268 -39.34 44.84 26.58
N GLY A 269 -38.54 44.60 25.56
CA GLY A 269 -37.71 45.63 24.90
C GLY A 269 -38.45 46.43 23.80
N MET A 270 -39.73 46.11 23.52
CA MET A 270 -40.53 46.82 22.51
C MET A 270 -41.10 48.11 23.10
N ASN A 271 -41.12 49.17 22.31
CA ASN A 271 -41.62 50.51 22.72
C ASN A 271 -43.13 50.61 22.48
N PHE A 272 -43.94 49.82 23.20
CA PHE A 272 -45.39 49.97 23.17
C PHE A 272 -45.87 51.00 24.21
N GLU A 273 -46.82 51.86 23.85
CA GLU A 273 -47.36 52.91 24.75
C GLU A 273 -48.16 52.37 25.89
N SER A 274 -48.69 51.15 25.81
CA SER A 274 -49.55 50.50 26.82
C SER A 274 -49.05 49.13 27.22
N MET A 275 -48.02 49.11 28.06
CA MET A 275 -47.60 47.89 28.76
C MET A 275 -47.84 48.05 30.27
N PRO A 276 -48.82 47.32 30.87
CA PRO A 276 -49.17 47.48 32.27
C PRO A 276 -48.03 47.25 33.25
N GLU A 277 -47.06 46.39 32.84
CA GLU A 277 -45.88 45.99 33.65
C GLU A 277 -44.88 47.15 33.80
N PHE A 278 -44.83 48.11 32.87
CA PHE A 278 -43.91 49.25 32.95
C PHE A 278 -44.37 50.32 33.97
N SER A 279 -45.68 50.39 34.24
CA SER A 279 -46.21 51.25 35.27
C SER A 279 -46.18 50.61 36.68
N TRP A 280 -45.79 49.33 36.80
CA TRP A 280 -45.71 48.63 38.05
C TRP A 280 -44.31 48.76 38.68
N LYS A 281 -44.29 49.19 39.95
CA LYS A 281 -43.01 49.41 40.71
C LYS A 281 -42.07 48.23 40.74
N TYR A 282 -42.57 46.99 40.61
CA TYR A 282 -41.83 45.75 40.65
C TYR A 282 -41.71 45.06 39.28
N GLY A 283 -42.16 45.68 38.18
CA GLY A 283 -42.21 45.11 36.83
C GLY A 283 -40.85 44.62 36.35
N TYR A 284 -39.77 45.39 36.59
CA TYR A 284 -38.40 45.03 36.22
C TYR A 284 -37.93 43.74 36.94
N ILE A 285 -38.18 43.67 38.26
CA ILE A 285 -37.83 42.49 39.07
C ILE A 285 -38.64 41.26 38.62
N TYR A 286 -39.92 41.45 38.26
CA TYR A 286 -40.77 40.40 37.73
C TYR A 286 -40.23 39.81 36.45
N VAL A 287 -39.81 40.61 35.47
CA VAL A 287 -39.26 40.12 34.19
C VAL A 287 -37.96 39.37 34.41
N ILE A 288 -37.09 39.84 35.29
CA ILE A 288 -35.86 39.11 35.67
C ILE A 288 -36.20 37.75 36.29
N ALA A 289 -37.12 37.74 37.27
CA ALA A 289 -37.53 36.51 37.94
C ALA A 289 -38.16 35.51 36.98
N LEU A 290 -39.02 35.96 36.07
CA LEU A 290 -39.61 35.17 35.01
C LEU A 290 -38.52 34.52 34.12
N SER A 291 -37.56 35.32 33.66
CA SER A 291 -36.46 34.86 32.81
C SER A 291 -35.61 33.79 33.51
N VAL A 292 -35.29 33.98 34.79
CA VAL A 292 -34.50 33.02 35.59
C VAL A 292 -35.31 31.74 35.84
N ILE A 293 -36.61 31.82 36.11
CA ILE A 293 -37.47 30.66 36.33
C ILE A 293 -37.55 29.84 35.02
N VAL A 294 -37.78 30.47 33.89
CA VAL A 294 -37.82 29.78 32.57
C VAL A 294 -36.51 29.09 32.27
N ALA A 295 -35.40 29.81 32.40
CA ALA A 295 -34.06 29.22 32.16
C ALA A 295 -33.76 28.06 33.12
N GLY A 296 -34.05 28.23 34.41
CA GLY A 296 -33.85 27.20 35.42
C GLY A 296 -34.71 25.94 35.17
N THR A 297 -35.97 26.13 34.79
CA THR A 297 -36.88 25.03 34.45
C THR A 297 -36.38 24.24 33.26
N LEU A 298 -35.95 24.92 32.18
CA LEU A 298 -35.39 24.27 30.98
C LEU A 298 -34.10 23.56 31.30
N ALA A 299 -33.21 24.13 32.09
CA ALA A 299 -31.97 23.47 32.53
C ALA A 299 -32.25 22.18 33.34
N ILE A 300 -33.25 22.22 34.24
CA ILE A 300 -33.66 21.04 35.02
C ILE A 300 -34.28 19.96 34.12
N ILE A 301 -35.13 20.35 33.17
CA ILE A 301 -35.72 19.41 32.20
C ILE A 301 -34.61 18.80 31.32
N GLY A 302 -33.68 19.60 30.82
CA GLY A 302 -32.52 19.14 30.02
C GLY A 302 -31.68 18.12 30.79
N LYS A 303 -31.39 18.39 32.07
CA LYS A 303 -30.68 17.43 32.94
C LYS A 303 -31.45 16.14 33.18
N LYS A 304 -32.79 16.22 33.46
CA LYS A 304 -33.63 15.03 33.65
C LYS A 304 -33.75 14.18 32.39
N ARG A 305 -33.79 14.79 31.21
CA ARG A 305 -33.89 14.10 29.91
C ARG A 305 -32.54 13.70 29.31
N LYS A 306 -31.45 13.88 30.05
CA LYS A 306 -30.07 13.54 29.59
C LYS A 306 -29.75 14.20 28.25
N TRP A 307 -30.09 15.48 28.08
CA TRP A 307 -29.70 16.22 26.88
C TRP A 307 -28.19 16.57 26.86
N TYR A 308 -27.56 16.47 28.00
CA TYR A 308 -26.13 16.64 28.25
C TYR A 308 -25.65 15.72 29.38
#